data_046cfc75701249ac42db17b219c7ed38
#
_entry.id   046cfc75701249ac42db17b219c7ed38
#
_cell.length_a   1.000
_cell.length_b   1.000
_cell.length_c   1.000
_cell.angle_alpha   90.00
_cell.angle_beta   90.00
_cell.angle_gamma   90.00
#
_symmetry.space_group_name_H-M   'P 1'
#
loop_
_entity.id
_entity.type
_entity.pdbx_description
1 polymer ?
#
loop_
_entity_poly.entity_id
_entity_poly.type
_entity_poly.pdbx_seq_one_letter_code
_entity_poly.pdbx_strand_id
1 'polypeptide(L)'
;MTDTGTDPVNGTDPVTDTGQVTGTGTGPVTGPATATDTDSATDAGHDPRPLTVGGYAALAKDRLPAATWHYFQGGAGTESTVRANRAAYRQVRLRPRVLADVSRCDLSTTVLGDPIGAPLGVAPMAYHQLACAEGEVATVRAAGGPGLRVPTLVSIFASRTFEDLAAEATGPLWLQLYWLHRRDVLRTVVRRAEAAGFRALVLTVDTPRLGRRLREVRHGFHLPPGIAARNLDGEVTGFLHDRQDGSSALARHADAFIDPSLSWSDLDWLREQTRLPLVLKGVLTAEDAARAAGLGIDGIVVSNHGGRQLDGAVATLDALPEVVAAVGGRCPVFLDGGIRHGTDVLKALALGARAVFVGRPVLWGLAAGGEAGAREVLTLLRDELEDAMALAGRPSLAALGPELLAHGPAAAAPNESYEDPDLRKGP
;
A
#
# COMPACT_ATOMS: atom_id res chain seq x y z
N MET A 1 -57.25 -36.72 -20.33
CA MET A 1 -57.30 -38.09 -19.81
C MET A 1 -56.52 -38.02 -18.52
N THR A 2 -57.25 -37.78 -17.46
CA THR A 2 -57.66 -38.69 -16.38
C THR A 2 -56.48 -38.95 -15.45
N ASP A 3 -56.52 -38.76 -14.24
CA ASP A 3 -57.46 -38.42 -13.20
C ASP A 3 -56.90 -38.93 -11.89
N THR A 4 -57.12 -38.20 -10.84
CA THR A 4 -57.46 -38.61 -9.47
C THR A 4 -56.31 -39.27 -8.64
N GLY A 5 -56.06 -38.92 -7.46
CA GLY A 5 -56.80 -38.46 -6.29
C GLY A 5 -56.20 -39.19 -5.14
N THR A 6 -56.14 -38.84 -4.00
CA THR A 6 -56.91 -38.35 -2.88
C THR A 6 -56.18 -38.65 -1.60
N ASP A 7 -56.15 -37.69 -0.70
CA ASP A 7 -56.06 -37.80 0.77
C ASP A 7 -57.20 -38.73 1.32
N PRO A 8 -57.31 -39.04 2.62
CA PRO A 8 -56.92 -38.27 3.81
C PRO A 8 -56.77 -39.06 5.16
N VAL A 9 -56.41 -38.35 6.23
CA VAL A 9 -57.17 -38.16 7.52
C VAL A 9 -56.77 -38.98 8.78
N ASN A 10 -56.55 -38.25 9.86
CA ASN A 10 -56.91 -38.40 11.29
C ASN A 10 -56.12 -39.42 12.11
N GLY A 11 -55.83 -39.19 13.33
CA GLY A 11 -56.31 -38.30 14.39
C GLY A 11 -55.81 -38.81 15.73
N THR A 12 -55.83 -37.96 16.63
CA THR A 12 -56.35 -37.88 18.00
C THR A 12 -55.36 -37.95 19.15
N ASP A 13 -55.34 -36.83 19.87
CA ASP A 13 -55.08 -36.67 21.34
C ASP A 13 -56.13 -37.46 22.15
N PRO A 14 -56.11 -37.40 23.51
CA PRO A 14 -55.22 -36.91 24.58
C PRO A 14 -55.17 -37.89 25.78
N VAL A 15 -54.63 -37.51 26.95
CA VAL A 15 -55.21 -37.59 28.31
C VAL A 15 -54.15 -37.48 29.41
N THR A 16 -54.22 -36.41 30.12
CA THR A 16 -54.05 -36.09 31.56
C THR A 16 -53.76 -37.26 32.52
N ASP A 17 -52.87 -37.04 33.50
CA ASP A 17 -53.34 -37.09 34.90
C ASP A 17 -52.37 -36.44 35.90
N THR A 18 -52.95 -35.94 36.94
CA THR A 18 -52.57 -35.15 38.11
C THR A 18 -51.92 -35.99 39.19
N GLY A 19 -51.03 -35.36 39.97
CA GLY A 19 -50.53 -35.94 41.23
C GLY A 19 -49.84 -34.94 42.12
N GLN A 20 -50.62 -34.24 42.91
CA GLN A 20 -50.22 -33.34 43.99
C GLN A 20 -50.02 -34.17 45.29
N VAL A 21 -48.86 -34.02 45.98
CA VAL A 21 -48.75 -34.37 47.44
C VAL A 21 -47.95 -33.31 48.17
N THR A 22 -48.59 -32.77 49.14
CA THR A 22 -48.19 -31.82 50.18
C THR A 22 -47.26 -32.40 51.23
N GLY A 23 -46.31 -31.62 51.71
CA GLY A 23 -45.53 -31.97 52.89
C GLY A 23 -44.81 -30.73 53.49
N THR A 24 -45.34 -30.31 54.64
CA THR A 24 -44.91 -29.20 55.50
C THR A 24 -43.64 -29.53 56.30
N GLY A 25 -42.76 -28.51 56.55
CA GLY A 25 -41.71 -28.65 57.54
C GLY A 25 -40.76 -27.47 57.67
N THR A 26 -41.04 -26.64 58.53
CA THR A 26 -40.43 -25.56 59.31
C THR A 26 -38.93 -25.55 59.55
N GLY A 27 -38.31 -24.39 59.48
CA GLY A 27 -37.25 -23.88 60.38
C GLY A 27 -36.05 -23.22 59.73
N PRO A 28 -35.66 -21.98 60.13
CA PRO A 28 -34.57 -21.27 59.56
C PRO A 28 -33.23 -21.59 60.25
N VAL A 29 -32.20 -21.83 59.46
CA VAL A 29 -30.79 -21.83 59.92
C VAL A 29 -30.05 -20.69 59.21
N THR A 30 -29.72 -19.68 59.98
CA THR A 30 -28.80 -18.61 59.65
C THR A 30 -27.37 -19.13 59.58
N GLY A 31 -26.75 -19.17 58.42
CA GLY A 31 -25.32 -19.34 58.26
C GLY A 31 -24.73 -18.12 57.54
N PRO A 32 -23.45 -17.74 57.82
CA PRO A 32 -22.91 -16.45 57.39
C PRO A 32 -22.68 -16.42 55.86
N ALA A 33 -23.04 -15.27 55.28
CA ALA A 33 -22.78 -14.95 53.88
C ALA A 33 -21.27 -14.94 53.62
N THR A 34 -20.78 -15.90 52.86
CA THR A 34 -19.47 -15.82 52.23
C THR A 34 -19.61 -14.80 51.08
N ALA A 35 -18.96 -13.65 51.27
CA ALA A 35 -18.72 -12.72 50.19
C ALA A 35 -17.93 -13.46 49.10
N THR A 36 -18.56 -13.71 47.96
CA THR A 36 -17.84 -14.04 46.77
C THR A 36 -17.21 -12.73 46.29
N ASP A 37 -15.91 -12.60 46.58
CA ASP A 37 -15.05 -11.68 45.86
C ASP A 37 -15.15 -12.07 44.38
N THR A 38 -15.97 -11.33 43.66
CA THR A 38 -15.82 -11.22 42.20
C THR A 38 -14.57 -10.39 41.98
N ASP A 39 -13.45 -11.10 41.93
CA ASP A 39 -12.22 -10.57 41.33
C ASP A 39 -12.55 -10.14 39.90
N SER A 40 -12.98 -8.89 39.79
CA SER A 40 -12.94 -8.19 38.51
C SER A 40 -11.46 -7.91 38.25
N ALA A 41 -10.74 -8.94 37.78
CA ALA A 41 -9.50 -8.73 37.08
C ALA A 41 -9.84 -7.73 35.96
N THR A 42 -9.59 -6.46 36.21
CA THR A 42 -9.52 -5.42 35.17
C THR A 42 -8.54 -5.98 34.16
N ASP A 43 -9.09 -6.35 33.00
CA ASP A 43 -8.33 -6.68 31.81
C ASP A 43 -7.39 -5.50 31.56
N ALA A 44 -6.16 -5.62 32.05
CA ALA A 44 -5.16 -4.56 32.01
C ALA A 44 -4.77 -4.39 30.56
N GLY A 45 -5.53 -3.54 29.82
CA GLY A 45 -5.03 -2.81 28.67
C GLY A 45 -4.51 -3.66 27.53
N HIS A 46 -5.36 -4.53 26.94
CA HIS A 46 -5.08 -5.01 25.61
C HIS A 46 -5.21 -3.81 24.65
N ASP A 47 -4.08 -3.32 24.14
CA ASP A 47 -4.08 -2.27 23.11
C ASP A 47 -4.77 -2.82 21.86
N PRO A 48 -5.94 -2.27 21.44
CA PRO A 48 -6.70 -2.81 20.32
C PRO A 48 -6.05 -2.53 18.96
N ARG A 49 -4.90 -1.86 18.94
CA ARG A 49 -4.20 -1.52 17.69
C ARG A 49 -3.58 -2.75 17.05
N PRO A 50 -3.66 -2.87 15.72
CA PRO A 50 -2.96 -3.95 15.02
C PRO A 50 -1.45 -3.88 15.21
N LEU A 51 -0.82 -4.99 15.54
CA LEU A 51 0.63 -5.09 15.72
C LEU A 51 1.38 -5.35 14.40
N THR A 52 0.68 -5.49 13.30
CA THR A 52 1.26 -5.79 11.98
C THR A 52 0.55 -5.03 10.87
N VAL A 53 1.24 -4.80 9.76
CA VAL A 53 0.66 -4.23 8.53
C VAL A 53 -0.52 -5.08 8.03
N GLY A 54 -0.46 -6.41 8.19
CA GLY A 54 -1.56 -7.33 7.85
C GLY A 54 -2.82 -7.10 8.69
N GLY A 55 -2.68 -6.76 9.96
CA GLY A 55 -3.80 -6.41 10.83
C GLY A 55 -4.51 -5.13 10.36
N TYR A 56 -3.75 -4.12 9.88
CA TYR A 56 -4.33 -2.92 9.26
C TYR A 56 -5.08 -3.24 7.97
N ALA A 57 -4.59 -4.20 7.18
CA ALA A 57 -5.31 -4.66 5.99
C ALA A 57 -6.67 -5.27 6.33
N ALA A 58 -6.74 -6.09 7.39
CA ALA A 58 -7.99 -6.68 7.87
C ALA A 58 -9.00 -5.60 8.30
N LEU A 59 -8.57 -4.65 9.15
CA LEU A 59 -9.43 -3.53 9.56
C LEU A 59 -9.90 -2.67 8.38
N ALA A 60 -9.02 -2.38 7.43
CA ALA A 60 -9.37 -1.60 6.26
C ALA A 60 -10.43 -2.31 5.40
N LYS A 61 -10.32 -3.63 5.26
CA LYS A 61 -11.31 -4.44 4.55
C LYS A 61 -12.70 -4.34 5.16
N ASP A 62 -12.78 -4.40 6.49
CA ASP A 62 -14.04 -4.36 7.23
C ASP A 62 -14.70 -2.97 7.19
N ARG A 63 -13.88 -1.91 7.04
CA ARG A 63 -14.35 -0.51 7.04
C ARG A 63 -14.68 0.06 5.68
N LEU A 64 -13.97 -0.39 4.64
CA LEU A 64 -14.13 0.15 3.29
C LEU A 64 -15.32 -0.48 2.56
N PRO A 65 -16.04 0.29 1.73
CA PRO A 65 -16.94 -0.29 0.75
C PRO A 65 -16.23 -1.32 -0.13
N ALA A 66 -16.88 -2.44 -0.43
CA ALA A 66 -16.25 -3.54 -1.17
C ALA A 66 -15.59 -3.09 -2.49
N ALA A 67 -16.24 -2.21 -3.27
CA ALA A 67 -15.68 -1.68 -4.51
C ALA A 67 -14.38 -0.90 -4.26
N THR A 68 -14.32 -0.07 -3.22
CA THR A 68 -13.12 0.68 -2.82
C THR A 68 -12.00 -0.25 -2.35
N TRP A 69 -12.33 -1.24 -1.52
CA TRP A 69 -11.37 -2.26 -1.09
C TRP A 69 -10.75 -2.97 -2.31
N HIS A 70 -11.58 -3.44 -3.24
CA HIS A 70 -11.10 -4.13 -4.44
C HIS A 70 -10.32 -3.22 -5.39
N TYR A 71 -10.64 -1.93 -5.45
CA TYR A 71 -9.85 -0.94 -6.15
C TYR A 71 -8.44 -0.80 -5.56
N PHE A 72 -8.31 -0.68 -4.23
CA PHE A 72 -7.01 -0.55 -3.58
C PHE A 72 -6.20 -1.85 -3.63
N GLN A 73 -6.86 -2.97 -3.37
CA GLN A 73 -6.20 -4.27 -3.24
C GLN A 73 -5.85 -4.90 -4.59
N GLY A 74 -6.66 -4.64 -5.61
CA GLY A 74 -6.58 -5.31 -6.91
C GLY A 74 -5.27 -5.07 -7.66
N GLY A 75 -4.91 -6.04 -8.49
CA GLY A 75 -3.86 -6.00 -9.49
C GLY A 75 -4.43 -6.11 -10.90
N ALA A 76 -3.54 -6.23 -11.89
CA ALA A 76 -3.91 -6.51 -13.27
C ALA A 76 -4.07 -8.00 -13.53
N GLY A 77 -4.87 -8.36 -14.53
CA GLY A 77 -5.03 -9.73 -15.03
C GLY A 77 -5.38 -10.73 -13.93
N THR A 78 -4.57 -11.77 -13.81
CA THR A 78 -4.69 -12.84 -12.79
C THR A 78 -4.02 -12.47 -11.47
N GLU A 79 -3.43 -11.27 -11.35
CA GLU A 79 -2.67 -10.80 -10.19
C GLU A 79 -1.41 -11.65 -9.89
N SER A 80 -0.85 -12.31 -10.90
CA SER A 80 0.38 -13.10 -10.74
C SER A 80 1.55 -12.23 -10.29
N THR A 81 1.68 -11.02 -10.83
CA THR A 81 2.71 -10.06 -10.44
C THR A 81 2.52 -9.53 -9.01
N VAL A 82 1.26 -9.35 -8.56
CA VAL A 82 0.99 -8.98 -7.15
C VAL A 82 1.51 -10.05 -6.20
N ARG A 83 1.27 -11.33 -6.53
CA ARG A 83 1.77 -12.47 -5.74
C ARG A 83 3.29 -12.60 -5.82
N ALA A 84 3.85 -12.47 -7.03
CA ALA A 84 5.30 -12.54 -7.27
C ALA A 84 6.06 -11.48 -6.47
N ASN A 85 5.58 -10.23 -6.44
CA ASN A 85 6.19 -9.16 -5.64
C ASN A 85 6.31 -9.52 -4.15
N ARG A 86 5.36 -10.25 -3.59
CA ARG A 86 5.43 -10.70 -2.19
C ARG A 86 6.29 -11.95 -2.01
N ALA A 87 6.24 -12.87 -2.98
CA ALA A 87 7.00 -14.10 -2.95
C ALA A 87 8.51 -13.84 -3.04
N ALA A 88 8.94 -12.87 -3.83
CA ALA A 88 10.34 -12.51 -4.01
C ALA A 88 11.04 -12.21 -2.67
N TYR A 89 10.39 -11.46 -1.77
CA TYR A 89 10.95 -11.19 -0.44
C TYR A 89 11.14 -12.44 0.42
N ARG A 90 10.30 -13.48 0.26
CA ARG A 90 10.41 -14.73 1.02
C ARG A 90 11.56 -15.61 0.53
N GLN A 91 11.96 -15.49 -0.73
CA GLN A 91 13.06 -16.24 -1.33
C GLN A 91 14.42 -15.74 -0.87
N VAL A 92 14.53 -14.47 -0.50
CA VAL A 92 15.75 -13.87 0.03
C VAL A 92 15.78 -14.04 1.54
N ARG A 93 16.86 -14.65 2.07
CA ARG A 93 17.07 -14.87 3.50
C ARG A 93 18.16 -13.94 4.02
N LEU A 94 18.07 -13.56 5.29
CA LEU A 94 19.07 -12.73 5.97
C LEU A 94 20.16 -13.61 6.58
N ARG A 95 21.41 -13.12 6.51
CA ARG A 95 22.60 -13.73 7.13
C ARG A 95 23.09 -12.83 8.26
N PRO A 96 22.60 -13.00 9.49
CA PRO A 96 22.99 -12.12 10.61
C PRO A 96 24.45 -12.28 10.96
N ARG A 97 25.08 -11.19 11.41
CA ARG A 97 26.39 -11.19 12.03
C ARG A 97 26.21 -11.01 13.53
N VAL A 98 27.08 -11.68 14.31
CA VAL A 98 27.05 -11.63 15.76
C VAL A 98 28.19 -10.78 16.29
N LEU A 99 28.10 -10.37 17.57
CA LEU A 99 29.12 -9.59 18.28
C LEU A 99 29.41 -8.23 17.61
N ALA A 100 28.41 -7.65 16.96
CA ALA A 100 28.42 -6.26 16.48
C ALA A 100 27.79 -5.36 17.55
N ASP A 101 28.40 -4.19 17.79
CA ASP A 101 27.75 -3.18 18.64
C ASP A 101 26.58 -2.54 17.90
N VAL A 102 25.39 -2.85 18.35
CA VAL A 102 24.10 -2.34 17.85
C VAL A 102 23.33 -1.61 18.95
N SER A 103 24.03 -1.10 19.96
CA SER A 103 23.42 -0.30 21.03
C SER A 103 22.70 0.95 20.50
N ARG A 104 23.00 1.34 19.27
CA ARG A 104 22.30 2.37 18.48
C ARG A 104 22.25 1.94 17.03
N CYS A 105 21.06 1.98 16.42
CA CYS A 105 20.86 1.84 14.99
C CYS A 105 20.44 3.17 14.40
N ASP A 106 21.13 3.62 13.34
CA ASP A 106 20.81 4.88 12.64
C ASP A 106 20.14 4.58 11.31
N LEU A 107 18.87 4.95 11.22
CA LEU A 107 18.03 4.83 10.02
C LEU A 107 18.00 6.10 9.18
N SER A 108 18.60 7.20 9.67
CA SER A 108 18.56 8.47 8.97
C SER A 108 19.35 8.43 7.67
N THR A 109 18.84 9.10 6.64
CA THR A 109 19.50 9.20 5.34
C THR A 109 19.06 10.46 4.60
N THR A 110 19.60 10.64 3.40
CA THR A 110 19.25 11.75 2.50
C THR A 110 18.76 11.20 1.18
N VAL A 111 17.66 11.74 0.66
CA VAL A 111 17.11 11.42 -0.66
C VAL A 111 16.94 12.70 -1.47
N LEU A 112 17.54 12.76 -2.66
CA LEU A 112 17.54 13.94 -3.54
C LEU A 112 17.84 15.27 -2.82
N GLY A 113 18.76 15.23 -1.84
CA GLY A 113 19.17 16.39 -1.05
C GLY A 113 18.34 16.64 0.22
N ASP A 114 17.23 15.98 0.43
CA ASP A 114 16.37 16.14 1.61
C ASP A 114 16.72 15.09 2.69
N PRO A 115 16.97 15.51 3.95
CA PRO A 115 17.18 14.58 5.06
C PRO A 115 15.85 13.94 5.47
N ILE A 116 15.86 12.63 5.69
CA ILE A 116 14.71 11.82 6.12
C ILE A 116 15.07 10.93 7.30
N GLY A 117 14.10 10.64 8.18
CA GLY A 117 14.31 9.88 9.40
C GLY A 117 14.44 8.37 9.22
N ALA A 118 13.92 7.84 8.09
CA ALA A 118 14.03 6.43 7.74
C ALA A 118 14.05 6.25 6.21
N PRO A 119 14.67 5.19 5.66
CA PRO A 119 14.73 4.92 4.21
C PRO A 119 13.41 4.40 3.65
N LEU A 120 12.33 5.09 3.99
CA LEU A 120 10.94 4.82 3.63
C LEU A 120 10.33 6.02 2.93
N GLY A 121 9.22 5.82 2.23
CA GLY A 121 8.37 6.87 1.69
C GLY A 121 7.00 6.33 1.31
N VAL A 122 6.08 7.24 1.01
CA VAL A 122 4.74 6.90 0.54
C VAL A 122 4.74 6.88 -0.97
N ALA A 123 4.38 5.72 -1.56
CA ALA A 123 4.21 5.57 -3.01
C ALA A 123 3.02 6.41 -3.53
N PRO A 124 3.02 6.84 -4.79
CA PRO A 124 1.93 7.63 -5.32
C PRO A 124 0.68 6.77 -5.51
N MET A 125 -0.42 7.24 -4.95
CA MET A 125 -1.73 6.62 -5.06
C MET A 125 -2.77 7.71 -5.29
N ALA A 126 -3.78 7.41 -6.10
CA ALA A 126 -4.84 8.35 -6.39
C ALA A 126 -5.95 8.30 -5.33
N TYR A 127 -6.59 9.43 -5.08
CA TYR A 127 -7.86 9.56 -4.37
C TYR A 127 -7.84 9.00 -2.94
N HIS A 128 -6.95 9.48 -2.08
CA HIS A 128 -6.90 9.03 -0.67
C HIS A 128 -8.18 9.36 0.11
N GLN A 129 -9.03 10.28 -0.37
CA GLN A 129 -10.36 10.51 0.21
C GLN A 129 -11.27 9.27 0.14
N LEU A 130 -10.96 8.28 -0.70
CA LEU A 130 -11.61 6.98 -0.68
C LEU A 130 -11.32 6.18 0.60
N ALA A 131 -10.21 6.45 1.27
CA ALA A 131 -9.82 5.77 2.52
C ALA A 131 -10.28 6.53 3.76
N CYS A 132 -10.16 7.87 3.78
CA CYS A 132 -10.62 8.72 4.87
C CYS A 132 -10.94 10.13 4.35
N ALA A 133 -11.78 10.88 5.06
CA ALA A 133 -12.27 12.19 4.61
C ALA A 133 -11.16 13.23 4.38
N GLU A 134 -10.08 13.20 5.16
CA GLU A 134 -8.95 14.13 5.02
C GLU A 134 -8.06 13.79 3.80
N GLY A 135 -8.09 12.53 3.34
CA GLY A 135 -7.37 12.07 2.15
C GLY A 135 -5.86 12.24 2.27
N GLU A 136 -5.24 12.84 1.25
CA GLU A 136 -3.80 13.03 1.18
C GLU A 136 -3.25 13.95 2.29
N VAL A 137 -4.08 14.85 2.88
CA VAL A 137 -3.68 15.67 4.04
C VAL A 137 -3.30 14.79 5.22
N ALA A 138 -4.15 13.81 5.57
CA ALA A 138 -3.83 12.83 6.61
C ALA A 138 -2.54 12.04 6.29
N THR A 139 -2.32 11.75 5.02
CA THR A 139 -1.10 11.03 4.57
C THR A 139 0.17 11.86 4.77
N VAL A 140 0.18 13.12 4.36
CA VAL A 140 1.39 13.97 4.47
C VAL A 140 1.72 14.29 5.92
N ARG A 141 0.72 14.47 6.79
CA ARG A 141 0.91 14.61 8.24
C ARG A 141 1.47 13.33 8.86
N ALA A 142 0.93 12.17 8.48
CA ALA A 142 1.44 10.88 8.94
C ALA A 142 2.90 10.65 8.53
N ALA A 143 3.24 10.91 7.28
CA ALA A 143 4.60 10.77 6.75
C ALA A 143 5.61 11.75 7.38
N GLY A 144 5.14 12.91 7.81
CA GLY A 144 5.92 13.92 8.52
C GLY A 144 6.06 13.68 10.02
N GLY A 145 5.50 12.60 10.56
CA GLY A 145 5.49 12.30 11.99
C GLY A 145 6.88 12.16 12.61
N PRO A 146 6.94 12.18 13.97
CA PRO A 146 8.21 12.03 14.70
C PRO A 146 9.00 10.79 14.28
N GLY A 147 10.30 10.97 14.01
CA GLY A 147 11.20 9.89 13.58
C GLY A 147 10.98 9.38 12.16
N LEU A 148 10.02 9.93 11.44
CA LEU A 148 9.71 9.59 10.04
C LEU A 148 10.25 10.66 9.09
N ARG A 149 9.55 11.78 8.96
CA ARG A 149 9.85 12.85 7.99
C ARG A 149 10.20 12.29 6.60
N VAL A 150 9.41 11.31 6.15
CA VAL A 150 9.66 10.57 4.93
C VAL A 150 8.97 11.22 3.72
N PRO A 151 9.49 11.05 2.48
CA PRO A 151 8.89 11.64 1.31
C PRO A 151 7.52 11.04 1.02
N THR A 152 6.59 11.91 0.61
CA THR A 152 5.29 11.51 0.07
C THR A 152 5.25 11.82 -1.43
N LEU A 153 5.10 10.78 -2.25
CA LEU A 153 4.88 10.91 -3.68
C LEU A 153 3.38 11.19 -3.91
N VAL A 154 3.06 12.45 -4.18
CA VAL A 154 1.68 12.90 -4.38
C VAL A 154 1.27 12.63 -5.83
N SER A 155 0.18 11.88 -6.02
CA SER A 155 -0.35 11.61 -7.36
C SER A 155 -0.90 12.88 -7.99
N ILE A 156 -0.74 13.01 -9.32
CA ILE A 156 -1.44 14.04 -10.10
C ILE A 156 -2.98 13.93 -9.94
N PHE A 157 -3.48 12.73 -9.62
CA PHE A 157 -4.89 12.46 -9.31
C PHE A 157 -5.21 12.54 -7.81
N ALA A 158 -4.44 13.34 -7.05
CA ALA A 158 -4.74 13.56 -5.64
C ALA A 158 -6.10 14.24 -5.46
N SER A 159 -6.81 13.84 -4.40
CA SER A 159 -8.13 14.39 -4.04
C SER A 159 -8.06 15.68 -3.22
N ARG A 160 -6.85 16.17 -2.94
CA ARG A 160 -6.56 17.45 -2.30
C ARG A 160 -5.64 18.29 -3.18
N THR A 161 -5.67 19.61 -3.01
CA THR A 161 -4.81 20.51 -3.78
C THR A 161 -3.35 20.42 -3.34
N PHE A 162 -2.41 20.74 -4.22
CA PHE A 162 -0.99 20.75 -3.87
C PHE A 162 -0.69 21.77 -2.77
N GLU A 163 -1.39 22.87 -2.78
CA GLU A 163 -1.28 23.97 -1.83
C GLU A 163 -1.73 23.53 -0.42
N ASP A 164 -2.88 22.80 -0.32
CA ASP A 164 -3.34 22.23 0.95
C ASP A 164 -2.32 21.24 1.51
N LEU A 165 -1.74 20.40 0.63
CA LEU A 165 -0.77 19.40 1.04
C LEU A 165 0.55 20.04 1.50
N ALA A 166 1.02 21.06 0.79
CA ALA A 166 2.24 21.78 1.14
C ALA A 166 2.13 22.53 2.46
N ALA A 167 0.95 23.06 2.80
CA ALA A 167 0.69 23.75 4.07
C ALA A 167 0.79 22.79 5.27
N GLU A 168 0.54 21.50 5.07
CA GLU A 168 0.45 20.50 6.14
C GLU A 168 1.65 19.54 6.21
N ALA A 169 2.46 19.51 5.16
CA ALA A 169 3.59 18.58 5.07
C ALA A 169 4.79 19.09 5.87
N THR A 170 5.38 18.24 6.69
CA THR A 170 6.68 18.46 7.35
C THR A 170 7.81 17.61 6.76
N GLY A 171 7.47 16.65 5.88
CA GLY A 171 8.39 15.86 5.07
C GLY A 171 8.42 16.31 3.60
N PRO A 172 9.36 15.81 2.80
CA PRO A 172 9.47 16.17 1.39
C PRO A 172 8.25 15.74 0.57
N LEU A 173 7.73 16.62 -0.29
CA LEU A 173 6.69 16.29 -1.27
C LEU A 173 7.31 16.14 -2.65
N TRP A 174 7.01 15.03 -3.33
CA TRP A 174 7.38 14.79 -4.73
C TRP A 174 6.11 14.63 -5.54
N LEU A 175 6.02 15.30 -6.71
CA LEU A 175 4.84 15.20 -7.57
C LEU A 175 4.98 14.03 -8.53
N GLN A 176 4.07 13.05 -8.45
CA GLN A 176 3.97 12.00 -9.48
C GLN A 176 3.11 12.49 -10.64
N LEU A 177 3.63 12.30 -11.84
CA LEU A 177 3.03 12.67 -13.11
C LEU A 177 2.77 11.46 -14.00
N TYR A 178 1.77 11.58 -14.86
CA TYR A 178 1.65 10.84 -16.12
C TYR A 178 1.91 11.75 -17.30
N TRP A 179 2.26 11.19 -18.43
CA TRP A 179 2.39 11.95 -19.68
C TRP A 179 0.99 12.20 -20.24
N LEU A 180 0.51 13.45 -20.16
CA LEU A 180 -0.85 13.82 -20.54
C LEU A 180 -0.89 14.25 -22.01
N HIS A 181 -1.99 13.99 -22.74
CA HIS A 181 -2.23 14.55 -24.08
C HIS A 181 -2.14 16.08 -24.08
N ARG A 182 -2.68 16.74 -23.04
CA ARG A 182 -2.66 18.19 -22.85
C ARG A 182 -1.36 18.64 -22.18
N ARG A 183 -0.34 19.02 -22.99
CA ARG A 183 0.95 19.51 -22.47
C ARG A 183 0.85 20.84 -21.73
N ASP A 184 -0.12 21.67 -22.08
CA ASP A 184 -0.43 22.92 -21.37
C ASP A 184 -0.90 22.66 -19.93
N VAL A 185 -1.78 21.66 -19.73
CA VAL A 185 -2.21 21.21 -18.41
C VAL A 185 -1.02 20.65 -17.63
N LEU A 186 -0.21 19.78 -18.24
CA LEU A 186 0.97 19.21 -17.61
C LEU A 186 1.95 20.29 -17.13
N ARG A 187 2.21 21.30 -17.98
CA ARG A 187 3.05 22.46 -17.62
C ARG A 187 2.48 23.23 -16.43
N THR A 188 1.17 23.48 -16.43
CA THR A 188 0.49 24.18 -15.33
C THR A 188 0.61 23.42 -14.02
N VAL A 189 0.41 22.10 -14.04
CA VAL A 189 0.52 21.21 -12.88
C VAL A 189 1.95 21.23 -12.31
N VAL A 190 2.97 21.12 -13.17
CA VAL A 190 4.39 21.19 -12.78
C VAL A 190 4.70 22.52 -12.10
N ARG A 191 4.31 23.63 -12.69
CA ARG A 191 4.56 24.97 -12.13
C ARG A 191 3.85 25.19 -10.79
N ARG A 192 2.62 24.71 -10.64
CA ARG A 192 1.88 24.81 -9.38
C ARG A 192 2.57 24.02 -8.27
N ALA A 193 2.98 22.79 -8.55
CA ALA A 193 3.70 21.97 -7.57
C ALA A 193 5.06 22.60 -7.19
N GLU A 194 5.81 23.13 -8.14
CA GLU A 194 7.07 23.83 -7.88
C GLU A 194 6.84 25.07 -7.01
N ALA A 195 5.82 25.87 -7.31
CA ALA A 195 5.43 27.05 -6.52
C ALA A 195 4.94 26.67 -5.11
N ALA A 196 4.29 25.52 -4.95
CA ALA A 196 3.87 24.99 -3.65
C ALA A 196 5.03 24.37 -2.84
N GLY A 197 6.26 24.30 -3.37
CA GLY A 197 7.43 23.80 -2.65
C GLY A 197 7.69 22.31 -2.77
N PHE A 198 7.12 21.63 -3.77
CA PHE A 198 7.47 20.26 -4.08
C PHE A 198 8.96 20.15 -4.44
N ARG A 199 9.60 19.02 -4.10
CA ARG A 199 11.05 18.83 -4.14
C ARG A 199 11.55 17.99 -5.31
N ALA A 200 10.67 17.25 -5.97
CA ALA A 200 11.00 16.43 -7.14
C ALA A 200 9.75 16.15 -7.98
N LEU A 201 9.99 15.80 -9.25
CA LEU A 201 9.00 15.22 -10.16
C LEU A 201 9.25 13.73 -10.34
N VAL A 202 8.20 12.93 -10.34
CA VAL A 202 8.24 11.48 -10.54
C VAL A 202 7.39 11.12 -11.76
N LEU A 203 8.01 10.97 -12.92
CA LEU A 203 7.33 10.58 -14.15
C LEU A 203 7.10 9.06 -14.15
N THR A 204 5.83 8.65 -14.20
CA THR A 204 5.44 7.25 -14.32
C THR A 204 5.49 6.82 -15.77
N VAL A 205 6.35 5.85 -16.10
CA VAL A 205 6.65 5.43 -17.47
C VAL A 205 6.12 4.03 -17.82
N ASP A 206 5.56 3.31 -16.84
CA ASP A 206 4.99 1.97 -17.01
C ASP A 206 3.50 1.97 -17.38
N THR A 207 2.91 3.14 -17.71
CA THR A 207 1.47 3.30 -17.92
C THR A 207 1.18 3.96 -19.29
N PRO A 208 1.60 3.35 -20.41
CA PRO A 208 1.11 3.81 -21.73
C PRO A 208 -0.40 3.52 -21.88
N ARG A 209 -0.89 2.53 -21.17
CA ARG A 209 -2.30 2.17 -21.00
C ARG A 209 -2.52 1.63 -19.60
N LEU A 210 -3.75 1.74 -19.08
CA LEU A 210 -4.07 1.15 -17.79
C LEU A 210 -4.16 -0.38 -17.91
N GLY A 211 -3.46 -1.10 -17.03
CA GLY A 211 -3.58 -2.57 -16.93
C GLY A 211 -5.02 -2.99 -16.61
N ARG A 212 -5.48 -4.08 -17.21
CA ARG A 212 -6.84 -4.58 -17.03
C ARG A 212 -7.06 -5.11 -15.62
N ARG A 213 -7.80 -4.39 -14.80
CA ARG A 213 -8.05 -4.69 -13.38
C ARG A 213 -9.39 -5.37 -13.19
N LEU A 214 -9.39 -6.70 -13.20
CA LEU A 214 -10.61 -7.52 -13.21
C LEU A 214 -11.47 -7.33 -11.95
N ARG A 215 -10.86 -7.06 -10.80
CA ARG A 215 -11.62 -6.77 -9.56
C ARG A 215 -12.41 -5.48 -9.68
N GLU A 216 -11.82 -4.41 -10.26
CA GLU A 216 -12.53 -3.15 -10.47
C GLU A 216 -13.75 -3.33 -11.37
N VAL A 217 -13.61 -4.11 -12.46
CA VAL A 217 -14.70 -4.43 -13.37
C VAL A 217 -15.76 -5.26 -12.65
N ARG A 218 -15.37 -6.33 -11.93
CA ARG A 218 -16.29 -7.22 -11.22
C ARG A 218 -17.13 -6.50 -10.16
N HIS A 219 -16.51 -5.59 -9.42
CA HIS A 219 -17.16 -4.86 -8.33
C HIS A 219 -17.71 -3.50 -8.73
N GLY A 220 -17.69 -3.18 -10.03
CA GLY A 220 -18.29 -1.95 -10.58
C GLY A 220 -17.72 -0.68 -9.96
N PHE A 221 -16.38 -0.63 -9.75
CA PHE A 221 -15.77 0.53 -9.12
C PHE A 221 -15.96 1.78 -9.99
N HIS A 222 -16.46 2.83 -9.36
CA HIS A 222 -16.55 4.19 -9.88
C HIS A 222 -16.21 5.17 -8.75
N LEU A 223 -15.83 6.38 -9.11
CA LEU A 223 -15.49 7.39 -8.13
C LEU A 223 -16.78 7.93 -7.48
N PRO A 224 -16.89 7.93 -6.14
CA PRO A 224 -18.04 8.53 -5.46
C PRO A 224 -18.20 10.02 -5.78
N PRO A 225 -19.45 10.56 -5.78
CA PRO A 225 -19.68 11.98 -5.90
C PRO A 225 -18.85 12.78 -4.86
N GLY A 226 -18.28 13.92 -5.28
CA GLY A 226 -17.48 14.79 -4.41
C GLY A 226 -15.99 14.45 -4.32
N ILE A 227 -15.56 13.26 -4.72
CA ILE A 227 -14.15 12.92 -4.86
C ILE A 227 -13.72 13.15 -6.30
N ALA A 228 -12.66 13.95 -6.49
CA ALA A 228 -12.14 14.33 -7.81
C ALA A 228 -10.63 14.56 -7.76
N ALA A 229 -9.98 14.54 -8.92
CA ALA A 229 -8.59 14.96 -9.07
C ALA A 229 -8.50 16.49 -8.98
N ARG A 230 -8.26 17.01 -7.77
CA ARG A 230 -8.36 18.45 -7.46
C ARG A 230 -7.30 19.32 -8.14
N ASN A 231 -6.26 18.72 -8.69
CA ASN A 231 -5.17 19.43 -9.34
C ASN A 231 -5.29 19.49 -10.86
N LEU A 232 -6.32 18.86 -11.41
CA LEU A 232 -6.67 18.88 -12.82
C LEU A 232 -7.97 19.65 -13.04
N ASP A 233 -8.12 20.29 -14.18
CA ASP A 233 -9.31 21.05 -14.52
C ASP A 233 -10.56 20.14 -14.58
N GLY A 234 -11.73 20.69 -14.24
CA GLY A 234 -12.98 19.94 -14.09
C GLY A 234 -13.42 19.16 -15.36
N GLU A 235 -13.00 19.56 -16.53
CA GLU A 235 -13.23 18.83 -17.78
C GLU A 235 -12.56 17.45 -17.79
N VAL A 236 -11.51 17.28 -16.99
CA VAL A 236 -10.72 16.05 -16.88
C VAL A 236 -11.42 14.98 -16.02
N THR A 237 -12.38 15.35 -15.19
CA THR A 237 -12.94 14.46 -14.16
C THR A 237 -14.36 13.95 -14.44
N GLY A 238 -15.06 14.52 -15.43
CA GLY A 238 -16.50 14.24 -15.67
C GLY A 238 -16.85 12.77 -15.90
N PHE A 239 -15.97 12.00 -16.54
CA PHE A 239 -16.23 10.60 -16.90
C PHE A 239 -16.01 9.59 -15.76
N LEU A 240 -15.38 9.97 -14.66
CA LEU A 240 -15.04 9.06 -13.55
C LEU A 240 -16.24 8.66 -12.70
N HIS A 241 -17.32 9.43 -12.77
CA HIS A 241 -18.53 9.21 -11.98
C HIS A 241 -19.56 8.31 -12.69
N ASP A 242 -19.38 8.05 -13.99
CA ASP A 242 -20.33 7.26 -14.77
C ASP A 242 -20.09 5.75 -14.60
N ARG A 243 -21.08 5.06 -14.05
CA ARG A 243 -21.12 3.60 -14.02
C ARG A 243 -21.49 3.08 -15.41
N GLN A 244 -20.62 2.26 -16.01
CA GLN A 244 -20.95 1.50 -17.22
C GLN A 244 -20.59 0.03 -17.03
N ASP A 245 -21.45 -0.85 -17.53
CA ASP A 245 -21.24 -2.29 -17.44
C ASP A 245 -20.06 -2.74 -18.33
N GLY A 246 -19.23 -3.61 -17.77
CA GLY A 246 -18.15 -4.30 -18.50
C GLY A 246 -16.82 -3.55 -18.67
N SER A 247 -16.69 -2.29 -18.19
CA SER A 247 -15.44 -1.54 -18.25
C SER A 247 -15.12 -0.83 -16.92
N SER A 248 -13.84 -0.59 -16.66
CA SER A 248 -13.40 0.27 -15.53
C SER A 248 -13.54 1.74 -15.93
N ALA A 249 -14.25 2.55 -15.11
CA ALA A 249 -14.33 4.00 -15.30
C ALA A 249 -12.94 4.65 -15.30
N LEU A 250 -12.02 4.13 -14.50
CA LEU A 250 -10.63 4.58 -14.46
C LEU A 250 -9.84 4.26 -15.72
N ALA A 251 -10.09 3.11 -16.37
CA ALA A 251 -9.40 2.77 -17.62
C ALA A 251 -9.78 3.75 -18.73
N ARG A 252 -11.06 4.07 -18.87
CA ARG A 252 -11.53 5.08 -19.85
C ARG A 252 -10.97 6.46 -19.55
N HIS A 253 -10.90 6.82 -18.29
CA HIS A 253 -10.29 8.08 -17.88
C HIS A 253 -8.80 8.12 -18.25
N ALA A 254 -8.05 7.05 -17.93
CA ALA A 254 -6.64 6.97 -18.29
C ALA A 254 -6.43 7.09 -19.81
N ASP A 255 -7.22 6.36 -20.61
CA ASP A 255 -7.15 6.42 -22.08
C ASP A 255 -7.48 7.81 -22.62
N ALA A 256 -8.33 8.59 -21.95
CA ALA A 256 -8.66 9.96 -22.35
C ALA A 256 -7.56 11.00 -22.05
N PHE A 257 -6.74 10.76 -21.03
CA PHE A 257 -5.78 11.75 -20.53
C PHE A 257 -4.32 11.38 -20.70
N ILE A 258 -3.98 10.10 -20.59
CA ILE A 258 -2.61 9.62 -20.71
C ILE A 258 -2.27 9.44 -22.19
N ASP A 259 -1.23 10.10 -22.63
CA ASP A 259 -0.72 9.99 -23.99
C ASP A 259 0.24 8.78 -24.08
N PRO A 260 -0.12 7.72 -24.80
CA PRO A 260 0.72 6.53 -24.92
C PRO A 260 1.95 6.73 -25.79
N SER A 261 2.11 7.89 -26.44
CA SER A 261 3.24 8.20 -27.32
C SER A 261 4.51 8.60 -26.57
N LEU A 262 4.49 8.66 -25.22
CA LEU A 262 5.65 8.98 -24.40
C LEU A 262 6.88 8.17 -24.83
N SER A 263 7.96 8.88 -25.14
CA SER A 263 9.24 8.32 -25.55
C SER A 263 10.41 8.96 -24.78
N TRP A 264 11.60 8.44 -24.96
CA TRP A 264 12.80 8.99 -24.34
C TRP A 264 13.13 10.43 -24.75
N SER A 265 12.78 10.84 -25.96
CA SER A 265 12.97 12.21 -26.45
C SER A 265 12.06 13.24 -25.78
N ASP A 266 10.97 12.81 -25.18
CA ASP A 266 10.02 13.70 -24.49
C ASP A 266 10.54 14.16 -23.12
N LEU A 267 11.56 13.49 -22.58
CA LEU A 267 12.17 13.86 -21.30
C LEU A 267 12.85 15.22 -21.37
N ASP A 268 13.40 15.60 -22.52
CA ASP A 268 14.01 16.91 -22.74
C ASP A 268 12.96 18.02 -22.56
N TRP A 269 11.76 17.84 -23.17
CA TRP A 269 10.67 18.78 -22.98
C TRP A 269 10.28 18.93 -21.50
N LEU A 270 10.19 17.84 -20.74
CA LEU A 270 9.85 17.91 -19.31
C LEU A 270 10.96 18.61 -18.52
N ARG A 271 12.22 18.36 -18.85
CA ARG A 271 13.37 19.00 -18.22
C ARG A 271 13.37 20.52 -18.44
N GLU A 272 12.90 20.99 -19.59
CA GLU A 272 12.75 22.41 -19.88
C GLU A 272 11.66 23.10 -19.04
N GLN A 273 10.69 22.34 -18.51
CA GLN A 273 9.57 22.93 -17.74
C GLN A 273 9.95 23.20 -16.29
N THR A 274 11.01 22.57 -15.74
CA THR A 274 11.33 22.61 -14.30
C THR A 274 12.82 22.45 -14.04
N ARG A 275 13.23 22.95 -12.87
CA ARG A 275 14.57 22.68 -12.30
C ARG A 275 14.55 21.62 -11.20
N LEU A 276 13.39 21.09 -10.85
CA LEU A 276 13.29 20.02 -9.85
C LEU A 276 13.96 18.75 -10.34
N PRO A 277 14.54 17.95 -9.45
CA PRO A 277 15.00 16.61 -9.76
C PRO A 277 13.91 15.79 -10.46
N LEU A 278 14.28 15.09 -11.54
CA LEU A 278 13.38 14.22 -12.31
C LEU A 278 13.67 12.76 -12.03
N VAL A 279 12.66 12.04 -11.53
CA VAL A 279 12.71 10.61 -11.21
C VAL A 279 11.85 9.84 -12.19
N LEU A 280 12.35 8.74 -12.76
CA LEU A 280 11.54 7.81 -13.56
C LEU A 280 11.01 6.67 -12.68
N LYS A 281 9.70 6.42 -12.73
CA LYS A 281 9.05 5.34 -11.99
C LYS A 281 8.45 4.31 -12.95
N GLY A 282 8.79 3.02 -12.76
CA GLY A 282 8.29 1.93 -13.60
C GLY A 282 9.38 1.25 -14.43
N VAL A 283 10.64 1.49 -14.08
CA VAL A 283 11.80 0.87 -14.73
C VAL A 283 12.06 -0.50 -14.10
N LEU A 284 12.25 -1.54 -14.95
CA LEU A 284 12.46 -2.93 -14.50
C LEU A 284 13.69 -3.59 -15.15
N THR A 285 14.34 -2.95 -16.13
CA THR A 285 15.43 -3.54 -16.91
C THR A 285 16.73 -2.76 -16.78
N ALA A 286 17.86 -3.46 -16.93
CA ALA A 286 19.18 -2.87 -16.93
C ALA A 286 19.35 -1.86 -18.08
N GLU A 287 18.80 -2.17 -19.26
CA GLU A 287 18.90 -1.36 -20.46
C GLU A 287 18.24 0.02 -20.27
N ASP A 288 17.01 0.02 -19.76
CA ASP A 288 16.27 1.28 -19.51
C ASP A 288 16.92 2.07 -18.38
N ALA A 289 17.41 1.39 -17.34
CA ALA A 289 18.11 2.03 -16.23
C ALA A 289 19.43 2.69 -16.68
N ALA A 290 20.22 2.00 -17.50
CA ALA A 290 21.45 2.55 -18.07
C ALA A 290 21.17 3.77 -18.94
N ARG A 291 20.12 3.71 -19.77
CA ARG A 291 19.68 4.82 -20.63
C ARG A 291 19.21 6.02 -19.82
N ALA A 292 18.35 5.80 -18.81
CA ALA A 292 17.87 6.85 -17.92
C ALA A 292 19.03 7.57 -17.23
N ALA A 293 19.97 6.80 -16.64
CA ALA A 293 21.14 7.34 -15.99
C ALA A 293 22.08 8.08 -16.98
N GLY A 294 22.17 7.63 -18.24
CA GLY A 294 22.90 8.29 -19.31
C GLY A 294 22.30 9.61 -19.75
N LEU A 295 20.99 9.78 -19.62
CA LEU A 295 20.25 11.01 -19.89
C LEU A 295 20.23 11.99 -18.69
N GLY A 296 20.95 11.68 -17.60
CA GLY A 296 21.02 12.55 -16.42
C GLY A 296 19.73 12.60 -15.62
N ILE A 297 18.97 11.50 -15.56
CA ILE A 297 17.82 11.35 -14.65
C ILE A 297 18.32 11.30 -13.22
N ASP A 298 17.66 12.04 -12.33
CA ASP A 298 18.12 12.26 -10.95
C ASP A 298 17.75 11.10 -9.99
N GLY A 299 16.91 10.15 -10.42
CA GLY A 299 16.56 8.96 -9.65
C GLY A 299 15.68 7.98 -10.41
N ILE A 300 15.71 6.72 -10.03
CA ILE A 300 14.92 5.65 -10.63
C ILE A 300 14.14 4.91 -9.55
N VAL A 301 12.83 4.72 -9.74
CA VAL A 301 12.03 3.82 -8.91
C VAL A 301 11.82 2.52 -9.69
N VAL A 302 12.42 1.44 -9.21
CA VAL A 302 12.17 0.07 -9.69
C VAL A 302 10.75 -0.29 -9.27
N SER A 303 9.86 -0.42 -10.24
CA SER A 303 8.42 -0.55 -10.00
C SER A 303 7.73 -1.28 -11.13
N ASN A 304 6.80 -2.16 -10.80
CA ASN A 304 5.80 -2.72 -11.71
C ASN A 304 4.38 -2.24 -11.33
N HIS A 305 4.30 -0.99 -10.79
CA HIS A 305 3.05 -0.38 -10.34
C HIS A 305 2.30 -1.21 -9.28
N GLY A 306 3.06 -1.95 -8.46
CA GLY A 306 2.49 -2.85 -7.46
C GLY A 306 1.67 -4.00 -8.06
N GLY A 307 2.02 -4.46 -9.27
CA GLY A 307 1.32 -5.51 -10.03
C GLY A 307 0.02 -5.06 -10.67
N ARG A 308 -0.14 -3.75 -10.93
CA ARG A 308 -1.39 -3.16 -11.45
C ARG A 308 -1.32 -2.84 -12.96
N GLN A 309 -0.17 -3.07 -13.62
CA GLN A 309 0.06 -2.83 -15.03
C GLN A 309 0.23 -4.14 -15.79
N LEU A 310 1.40 -4.49 -16.28
CA LEU A 310 1.62 -5.76 -16.99
C LEU A 310 1.58 -6.93 -15.99
N ASP A 311 0.55 -7.78 -16.06
CA ASP A 311 0.56 -9.04 -15.30
C ASP A 311 1.52 -10.03 -15.92
N GLY A 312 2.32 -10.72 -15.11
CA GLY A 312 3.45 -11.54 -15.56
C GLY A 312 4.78 -10.79 -15.64
N ALA A 313 4.82 -9.48 -15.30
CA ALA A 313 6.09 -8.76 -15.18
C ALA A 313 6.95 -9.32 -14.03
N VAL A 314 8.26 -9.15 -14.13
CA VAL A 314 9.23 -9.52 -13.10
C VAL A 314 8.89 -8.81 -11.77
N ALA A 315 9.11 -9.50 -10.65
CA ALA A 315 8.97 -8.88 -9.33
C ALA A 315 10.04 -7.80 -9.13
N THR A 316 9.66 -6.71 -8.47
CA THR A 316 10.54 -5.53 -8.36
C THR A 316 11.82 -5.82 -7.57
N LEU A 317 11.73 -6.69 -6.54
CA LEU A 317 12.91 -7.11 -5.79
C LEU A 317 13.90 -7.91 -6.65
N ASP A 318 13.39 -8.73 -7.58
CA ASP A 318 14.21 -9.54 -8.48
C ASP A 318 14.89 -8.67 -9.55
N ALA A 319 14.20 -7.62 -10.04
CA ALA A 319 14.75 -6.66 -11.01
C ALA A 319 15.77 -5.68 -10.38
N LEU A 320 15.70 -5.46 -9.06
CA LEU A 320 16.50 -4.44 -8.39
C LEU A 320 18.02 -4.58 -8.60
N PRO A 321 18.64 -5.77 -8.47
CA PRO A 321 20.09 -5.91 -8.60
C PRO A 321 20.63 -5.51 -9.97
N GLU A 322 19.96 -5.89 -11.05
CA GLU A 322 20.39 -5.53 -12.41
C GLU A 322 20.25 -4.04 -12.68
N VAL A 323 19.17 -3.40 -12.18
CA VAL A 323 18.96 -1.95 -12.29
C VAL A 323 20.05 -1.19 -11.51
N VAL A 324 20.33 -1.59 -10.27
CA VAL A 324 21.39 -0.97 -9.44
C VAL A 324 22.76 -1.08 -10.12
N ALA A 325 23.08 -2.26 -10.65
CA ALA A 325 24.34 -2.48 -11.36
C ALA A 325 24.43 -1.61 -12.63
N ALA A 326 23.35 -1.52 -13.41
CA ALA A 326 23.31 -0.72 -14.63
C ALA A 326 23.40 0.78 -14.37
N VAL A 327 22.79 1.26 -13.29
CA VAL A 327 22.89 2.67 -12.86
C VAL A 327 24.33 2.99 -12.40
N GLY A 328 25.02 2.06 -11.74
CA GLY A 328 26.43 2.23 -11.34
C GLY A 328 26.69 3.45 -10.47
N GLY A 329 25.77 3.79 -9.56
CA GLY A 329 25.90 4.91 -8.63
C GLY A 329 25.67 6.31 -9.25
N ARG A 330 25.30 6.43 -10.53
CA ARG A 330 25.07 7.73 -11.20
C ARG A 330 23.86 8.49 -10.66
N CYS A 331 22.85 7.78 -10.14
CA CYS A 331 21.73 8.34 -9.41
C CYS A 331 21.23 7.34 -8.36
N PRO A 332 20.43 7.78 -7.37
CA PRO A 332 19.80 6.87 -6.41
C PRO A 332 18.76 5.98 -7.10
N VAL A 333 18.74 4.72 -6.68
CA VAL A 333 17.72 3.73 -7.06
C VAL A 333 16.77 3.54 -5.88
N PHE A 334 15.50 3.66 -6.12
CA PHE A 334 14.42 3.41 -5.18
C PHE A 334 13.65 2.16 -5.60
N LEU A 335 12.80 1.64 -4.71
CA LEU A 335 11.98 0.47 -5.02
C LEU A 335 10.58 0.61 -4.44
N ASP A 336 9.57 0.14 -5.16
CA ASP A 336 8.25 -0.14 -4.60
C ASP A 336 7.76 -1.56 -4.98
N GLY A 337 6.65 -1.98 -4.39
CA GLY A 337 6.01 -3.27 -4.68
C GLY A 337 6.32 -4.37 -3.66
N GLY A 338 5.27 -4.95 -3.08
CA GLY A 338 5.34 -6.14 -2.22
C GLY A 338 5.69 -5.92 -0.76
N ILE A 339 6.23 -4.78 -0.34
CA ILE A 339 6.71 -4.49 1.01
C ILE A 339 5.57 -4.56 2.04
N ARG A 340 5.80 -5.33 3.13
CA ARG A 340 4.87 -5.48 4.26
C ARG A 340 5.56 -5.50 5.62
N HIS A 341 6.87 -5.71 5.66
CA HIS A 341 7.67 -5.86 6.87
C HIS A 341 8.94 -5.02 6.79
N GLY A 342 9.49 -4.63 7.95
CA GLY A 342 10.81 -3.98 8.01
C GLY A 342 11.93 -4.86 7.45
N THR A 343 11.81 -6.18 7.56
CA THR A 343 12.74 -7.12 6.90
C THR A 343 12.68 -7.07 5.38
N ASP A 344 11.54 -6.72 4.77
CA ASP A 344 11.44 -6.52 3.32
C ASP A 344 12.21 -5.25 2.93
N VAL A 345 12.07 -4.19 3.73
CA VAL A 345 12.85 -2.95 3.56
C VAL A 345 14.35 -3.25 3.64
N LEU A 346 14.78 -3.97 4.68
CA LEU A 346 16.19 -4.36 4.88
C LEU A 346 16.77 -5.11 3.66
N LYS A 347 16.01 -6.05 3.09
CA LYS A 347 16.40 -6.80 1.88
C LYS A 347 16.58 -5.89 0.67
N ALA A 348 15.65 -4.97 0.45
CA ALA A 348 15.74 -4.02 -0.66
C ALA A 348 16.96 -3.08 -0.51
N LEU A 349 17.22 -2.58 0.69
CA LEU A 349 18.40 -1.74 0.98
C LEU A 349 19.69 -2.52 0.78
N ALA A 350 19.77 -3.76 1.25
CA ALA A 350 20.93 -4.63 1.06
C ALA A 350 21.21 -4.97 -0.41
N LEU A 351 20.19 -4.93 -1.28
CA LEU A 351 20.32 -5.06 -2.72
C LEU A 351 20.63 -3.73 -3.44
N GLY A 352 20.83 -2.65 -2.70
CA GLY A 352 21.27 -1.37 -3.24
C GLY A 352 20.20 -0.31 -3.44
N ALA A 353 18.97 -0.53 -2.99
CA ALA A 353 17.97 0.54 -2.95
C ALA A 353 18.38 1.62 -1.93
N ARG A 354 18.23 2.90 -2.30
CA ARG A 354 18.46 4.04 -1.41
C ARG A 354 17.36 4.21 -0.37
N ALA A 355 16.13 3.98 -0.80
CA ALA A 355 14.92 3.96 0.02
C ALA A 355 13.83 3.17 -0.70
N VAL A 356 12.75 2.85 0.01
CA VAL A 356 11.59 2.16 -0.55
C VAL A 356 10.32 2.97 -0.41
N PHE A 357 9.36 2.76 -1.32
CA PHE A 357 8.04 3.39 -1.25
C PHE A 357 6.95 2.36 -0.99
N VAL A 358 6.03 2.68 -0.08
CA VAL A 358 4.91 1.82 0.29
C VAL A 358 3.59 2.45 -0.10
N GLY A 359 2.73 1.68 -0.78
CA GLY A 359 1.41 2.13 -1.24
C GLY A 359 0.29 1.56 -0.37
N ARG A 360 -0.22 0.38 -0.71
CA ARG A 360 -1.37 -0.25 -0.03
C ARG A 360 -1.32 -0.20 1.50
N PRO A 361 -0.19 -0.46 2.17
CA PRO A 361 -0.10 -0.35 3.62
C PRO A 361 -0.56 0.98 4.19
N VAL A 362 -0.17 2.09 3.54
CA VAL A 362 -0.59 3.43 3.97
C VAL A 362 -2.09 3.64 3.80
N LEU A 363 -2.67 3.17 2.68
CA LEU A 363 -4.14 3.23 2.47
C LEU A 363 -4.91 2.40 3.49
N TRP A 364 -4.37 1.26 3.91
CA TRP A 364 -4.98 0.46 4.98
C TRP A 364 -4.94 1.19 6.32
N GLY A 365 -3.81 1.82 6.64
CA GLY A 365 -3.69 2.67 7.82
C GLY A 365 -4.71 3.82 7.80
N LEU A 366 -4.82 4.54 6.68
CA LEU A 366 -5.80 5.61 6.49
C LEU A 366 -7.24 5.12 6.71
N ALA A 367 -7.61 3.99 6.10
CA ALA A 367 -8.95 3.41 6.24
C ALA A 367 -9.21 2.90 7.66
N ALA A 368 -8.19 2.37 8.33
CA ALA A 368 -8.29 1.87 9.69
C ALA A 368 -8.34 2.97 10.76
N GLY A 369 -7.66 4.11 10.57
CA GLY A 369 -7.53 5.12 11.63
C GLY A 369 -7.11 6.50 11.14
N GLY A 370 -7.37 6.87 9.88
CA GLY A 370 -7.00 8.17 9.33
C GLY A 370 -5.50 8.44 9.42
N GLU A 371 -5.13 9.66 9.81
CA GLU A 371 -3.73 10.07 10.00
C GLU A 371 -2.98 9.15 10.99
N ALA A 372 -3.59 8.87 12.15
CA ALA A 372 -2.96 8.04 13.18
C ALA A 372 -2.64 6.63 12.65
N GLY A 373 -3.60 5.97 12.00
CA GLY A 373 -3.40 4.64 11.43
C GLY A 373 -2.35 4.60 10.32
N ALA A 374 -2.30 5.62 9.45
CA ALA A 374 -1.24 5.72 8.43
C ALA A 374 0.14 5.93 9.07
N ARG A 375 0.22 6.75 10.12
CA ARG A 375 1.47 6.99 10.88
C ARG A 375 1.94 5.71 11.57
N GLU A 376 1.03 4.98 12.20
CA GLU A 376 1.35 3.71 12.86
C GLU A 376 1.88 2.67 11.88
N VAL A 377 1.30 2.55 10.69
CA VAL A 377 1.83 1.65 9.64
C VAL A 377 3.26 2.03 9.23
N LEU A 378 3.55 3.32 9.04
CA LEU A 378 4.90 3.77 8.70
C LEU A 378 5.87 3.56 9.87
N THR A 379 5.42 3.78 11.09
CA THR A 379 6.19 3.56 12.32
C THR A 379 6.50 2.08 12.51
N LEU A 380 5.53 1.19 12.33
CA LEU A 380 5.75 -0.27 12.38
C LEU A 380 6.84 -0.70 11.39
N LEU A 381 6.78 -0.23 10.16
CA LEU A 381 7.80 -0.57 9.16
C LEU A 381 9.18 -0.04 9.52
N ARG A 382 9.27 1.16 10.12
CA ARG A 382 10.52 1.75 10.61
C ARG A 382 11.08 0.93 11.77
N ASP A 383 10.26 0.65 12.77
CA ASP A 383 10.67 -0.04 13.99
C ASP A 383 11.08 -1.48 13.68
N GLU A 384 10.30 -2.19 12.86
CA GLU A 384 10.68 -3.52 12.36
C GLU A 384 12.01 -3.50 11.57
N LEU A 385 12.29 -2.42 10.82
CA LEU A 385 13.57 -2.26 10.12
C LEU A 385 14.70 -2.07 11.11
N GLU A 386 14.52 -1.22 12.13
CA GLU A 386 15.51 -0.98 13.18
C GLU A 386 15.85 -2.28 13.92
N ASP A 387 14.83 -3.02 14.36
CA ASP A 387 14.98 -4.32 15.00
C ASP A 387 15.69 -5.33 14.07
N ALA A 388 15.30 -5.39 12.81
CA ALA A 388 15.94 -6.28 11.84
C ALA A 388 17.41 -5.93 11.60
N MET A 389 17.77 -4.65 11.56
CA MET A 389 19.16 -4.19 11.45
C MET A 389 19.96 -4.57 12.71
N ALA A 390 19.43 -4.33 13.89
CA ALA A 390 20.07 -4.70 15.16
C ALA A 390 20.30 -6.22 15.24
N LEU A 391 19.27 -7.02 14.96
CA LEU A 391 19.37 -8.49 14.97
C LEU A 391 20.32 -9.04 13.88
N ALA A 392 20.49 -8.30 12.78
CA ALA A 392 21.42 -8.64 11.72
C ALA A 392 22.86 -8.15 11.98
N GLY A 393 23.10 -7.44 13.09
CA GLY A 393 24.41 -6.89 13.43
C GLY A 393 24.83 -5.73 12.50
N ARG A 394 23.87 -4.85 12.14
CA ARG A 394 24.05 -3.73 11.20
C ARG A 394 23.64 -2.41 11.84
N PRO A 395 24.59 -1.63 12.44
CA PRO A 395 24.25 -0.42 13.21
C PRO A 395 23.89 0.78 12.34
N SER A 396 24.07 0.73 11.02
CA SER A 396 23.76 1.85 10.12
C SER A 396 23.39 1.37 8.72
N LEU A 397 22.75 2.23 7.94
CA LEU A 397 22.42 1.95 6.53
C LEU A 397 23.68 1.76 5.67
N ALA A 398 24.78 2.42 6.00
CA ALA A 398 26.06 2.26 5.32
C ALA A 398 26.68 0.87 5.52
N ALA A 399 26.27 0.14 6.57
CA ALA A 399 26.73 -1.21 6.84
C ALA A 399 25.91 -2.29 6.07
N LEU A 400 24.91 -1.90 5.30
CA LEU A 400 24.09 -2.82 4.52
C LEU A 400 24.74 -3.10 3.17
N GLY A 401 24.73 -4.38 2.77
CA GLY A 401 25.23 -4.81 1.47
C GLY A 401 24.77 -6.23 1.14
N PRO A 402 25.05 -6.70 -0.09
CA PRO A 402 24.61 -8.00 -0.58
C PRO A 402 25.07 -9.20 0.27
N GLU A 403 26.17 -9.04 0.99
CA GLU A 403 26.71 -10.07 1.91
C GLU A 403 25.78 -10.38 3.09
N LEU A 404 24.81 -9.49 3.38
CA LEU A 404 23.74 -9.72 4.34
C LEU A 404 22.72 -10.74 3.84
N LEU A 405 22.73 -11.06 2.56
CA LEU A 405 21.71 -11.87 1.92
C LEU A 405 22.22 -13.28 1.58
N ALA A 406 21.33 -14.27 1.71
CA ALA A 406 21.51 -15.59 1.15
C ALA A 406 20.29 -15.89 0.27
N HIS A 407 20.56 -16.32 -0.98
CA HIS A 407 19.54 -16.98 -1.75
C HIS A 407 19.40 -18.41 -1.20
N GLY A 408 18.20 -18.78 -0.73
CA GLY A 408 17.94 -20.16 -0.35
C GLY A 408 18.14 -21.06 -1.57
N PRO A 409 18.48 -22.36 -1.41
CA PRO A 409 18.28 -23.32 -2.49
C PRO A 409 16.86 -23.12 -2.98
N ALA A 410 16.64 -23.12 -4.31
CA ALA A 410 15.31 -22.95 -4.87
C ALA A 410 14.35 -23.84 -4.07
N ALA A 411 13.64 -23.27 -3.13
CA ALA A 411 12.79 -24.01 -2.24
C ALA A 411 11.71 -24.60 -3.14
N ALA A 412 11.62 -25.91 -3.19
CA ALA A 412 10.39 -26.55 -3.56
C ALA A 412 9.31 -25.77 -2.84
N ALA A 413 8.39 -25.18 -3.62
CA ALA A 413 7.40 -24.22 -3.11
C ALA A 413 6.85 -24.77 -1.78
N PRO A 414 7.01 -24.07 -0.65
CA PRO A 414 6.40 -24.53 0.58
C PRO A 414 4.92 -24.58 0.32
N ASN A 415 4.36 -25.77 0.43
CA ASN A 415 2.92 -26.03 0.36
C ASN A 415 2.27 -25.54 1.67
N GLU A 416 2.66 -24.36 2.12
CA GLU A 416 2.03 -23.66 3.22
C GLU A 416 1.33 -22.42 2.63
N SER A 417 0.05 -22.65 2.42
CA SER A 417 -0.94 -21.63 2.22
C SER A 417 -0.91 -20.63 3.38
N TYR A 418 -0.06 -19.60 3.30
CA TYR A 418 -0.52 -18.32 3.82
C TYR A 418 -1.54 -17.86 2.79
N GLU A 419 -2.68 -18.52 2.85
CA GLU A 419 -3.83 -18.14 2.07
C GLU A 419 -4.28 -16.80 2.62
N ASP A 420 -4.16 -15.79 1.77
CA ASP A 420 -5.00 -14.62 1.90
C ASP A 420 -6.44 -15.18 1.87
N PRO A 421 -7.18 -15.12 2.99
CA PRO A 421 -8.53 -15.70 3.06
C PRO A 421 -9.46 -15.17 1.98
N ASP A 422 -9.10 -14.07 1.30
CA ASP A 422 -9.85 -13.48 0.22
C ASP A 422 -9.63 -14.14 -1.15
N LEU A 423 -8.59 -14.93 -1.33
CA LEU A 423 -8.31 -15.61 -2.60
C LEU A 423 -8.99 -16.99 -2.70
N ARG A 424 -9.50 -17.56 -1.61
CA ARG A 424 -10.18 -18.87 -1.62
C ARG A 424 -11.64 -18.86 -2.02
N LYS A 425 -12.32 -17.72 -2.04
CA LYS A 425 -13.69 -17.65 -2.54
C LYS A 425 -13.65 -17.41 -4.04
N GLY A 426 -13.57 -18.51 -4.80
CA GLY A 426 -13.92 -18.57 -6.21
C GLY A 426 -15.38 -18.19 -6.44
N PRO A 427 -15.79 -18.01 -7.72
CA PRO A 427 -17.08 -17.49 -8.09
C PRO A 427 -18.24 -18.27 -7.47
#